data_bf7ace6c0b58dd23b10df369bd7558cf
#
_entry.id   bf7ace6c0b58dd23b10df369bd7558cf
#
_cell.length_a   1.000
_cell.length_b   1.000
_cell.length_c   1.000
_cell.angle_alpha   90.00
_cell.angle_beta   90.00
_cell.angle_gamma   90.00
#
_symmetry.space_group_name_H-M   'P 1'
#
loop_
_entity.id
_entity.type
_entity.pdbx_description
1 polymer ?
#
loop_
_entity_poly.entity_id
_entity_poly.type
_entity_poly.pdbx_seq_one_letter_code
_entity_poly.pdbx_strand_id
1 'polypeptide(L)'
;MFVIPDVPTRWNSTYLMLDCALKFVRAFDRLEEEDGHYKLYFCEVDGNGKKPIGPPNYLDWENVKTFVKFLGIFYEVTLRFFGSLFVTSNTYFHELISIEDQLQQLCNVDGDPFLRNMAVEMKKKMISIGSIQIILT
;
A
#
# COMPACT_ATOMS: atom_id res chain seq x y z
N MET A 1 -14.67 -16.75 4.67
CA MET A 1 -14.05 -15.51 4.18
C MET A 1 -12.56 -15.75 4.14
N PHE A 2 -11.91 -15.51 3.02
CA PHE A 2 -10.49 -15.87 2.83
C PHE A 2 -9.66 -14.61 2.74
N VAL A 3 -8.46 -14.63 3.32
CA VAL A 3 -7.46 -13.57 3.10
C VAL A 3 -6.96 -13.66 1.66
N ILE A 4 -6.95 -12.54 0.96
CA ILE A 4 -6.49 -12.48 -0.42
C ILE A 4 -4.96 -12.62 -0.42
N PRO A 5 -4.39 -13.61 -1.13
CA PRO A 5 -2.93 -13.76 -1.21
C PRO A 5 -2.30 -12.64 -2.03
N ASP A 6 -1.08 -12.26 -1.67
CA ASP A 6 -0.30 -11.32 -2.46
C ASP A 6 0.27 -11.97 -3.74
N VAL A 7 0.32 -11.17 -4.80
CA VAL A 7 1.05 -11.50 -6.03
C VAL A 7 2.18 -10.49 -6.18
N PRO A 8 3.44 -10.86 -5.86
CA PRO A 8 4.56 -9.92 -5.70
C PRO A 8 4.85 -9.02 -6.93
N THR A 9 4.40 -9.43 -8.11
CA THR A 9 4.57 -8.68 -9.36
C THR A 9 3.49 -7.64 -9.61
N ARG A 10 2.47 -7.53 -8.73
CA ARG A 10 1.31 -6.66 -8.90
C ARG A 10 1.06 -5.85 -7.63
N TRP A 11 1.41 -4.59 -7.63
CA TRP A 11 1.20 -3.70 -6.48
C TRP A 11 -0.27 -3.60 -6.02
N ASN A 12 -1.23 -3.71 -6.94
CA ASN A 12 -2.66 -3.75 -6.60
C ASN A 12 -3.02 -4.95 -5.73
N SER A 13 -2.35 -6.08 -5.95
CA SER A 13 -2.51 -7.28 -5.14
C SER A 13 -2.05 -7.06 -3.71
N THR A 14 -0.91 -6.41 -3.53
CA THR A 14 -0.41 -6.02 -2.19
C THR A 14 -1.39 -5.09 -1.49
N TYR A 15 -1.91 -4.08 -2.18
CA TYR A 15 -2.94 -3.19 -1.61
C TYR A 15 -4.18 -3.97 -1.16
N LEU A 16 -4.74 -4.82 -2.01
CA LEU A 16 -5.94 -5.60 -1.71
C LEU A 16 -5.70 -6.60 -0.58
N MET A 17 -4.54 -7.23 -0.54
CA MET A 17 -4.16 -8.13 0.56
C MET A 17 -4.11 -7.36 1.89
N LEU A 18 -3.44 -6.22 1.93
CA LEU A 18 -3.28 -5.43 3.15
C LEU A 18 -4.62 -4.84 3.62
N ASP A 19 -5.44 -4.31 2.72
CA ASP A 19 -6.78 -3.82 3.05
C ASP A 19 -7.67 -4.94 3.59
N CYS A 20 -7.58 -6.12 3.00
CA CYS A 20 -8.28 -7.31 3.50
C CYS A 20 -7.74 -7.70 4.89
N ALA A 21 -6.43 -7.76 5.08
CA ALA A 21 -5.82 -8.16 6.35
C ALA A 21 -6.22 -7.23 7.52
N LEU A 22 -6.35 -5.93 7.27
CA LEU A 22 -6.81 -4.97 8.28
C LEU A 22 -8.19 -5.30 8.86
N LYS A 23 -9.05 -5.96 8.10
CA LYS A 23 -10.39 -6.38 8.55
C LYS A 23 -10.31 -7.59 9.50
N PHE A 24 -9.19 -8.29 9.49
CA PHE A 24 -8.97 -9.52 10.27
C PHE A 24 -7.99 -9.35 11.44
N VAL A 25 -7.60 -8.14 11.79
CA VAL A 25 -6.63 -7.88 12.90
C VAL A 25 -7.04 -8.65 14.16
N ARG A 26 -8.32 -8.56 14.56
CA ARG A 26 -8.82 -9.29 15.73
C ARG A 26 -8.73 -10.82 15.60
N ALA A 27 -8.85 -11.33 14.38
CA ALA A 27 -8.70 -12.77 14.13
C ALA A 27 -7.23 -13.20 14.26
N PHE A 28 -6.30 -12.36 13.82
CA PHE A 28 -4.86 -12.60 14.01
C PHE A 28 -4.48 -12.55 15.48
N ASP A 29 -5.00 -11.58 16.25
CA ASP A 29 -4.77 -11.50 17.70
C ASP A 29 -5.26 -12.77 18.42
N ARG A 30 -6.47 -13.22 18.11
CA ARG A 30 -7.02 -14.46 18.66
C ARG A 30 -6.24 -15.69 18.24
N LEU A 31 -5.79 -15.76 17.00
CA LEU A 31 -4.97 -16.86 16.52
C LEU A 31 -3.65 -16.95 17.28
N GLU A 32 -3.03 -15.81 17.58
CA GLU A 32 -1.82 -15.75 18.40
C GLU A 32 -2.07 -16.21 19.86
N GLU A 33 -3.25 -15.91 20.42
CA GLU A 33 -3.60 -16.30 21.78
C GLU A 33 -3.99 -17.78 21.90
N GLU A 34 -4.80 -18.28 20.94
CA GLU A 34 -5.50 -19.56 21.05
C GLU A 34 -4.76 -20.72 20.34
N ASP A 35 -3.95 -20.43 19.30
CA ASP A 35 -3.29 -21.48 18.49
C ASP A 35 -1.79 -21.59 18.79
N GLY A 36 -1.41 -22.64 19.52
CA GLY A 36 0.00 -22.95 19.78
C GLY A 36 0.81 -23.27 18.51
N HIS A 37 0.20 -23.82 17.47
CA HIS A 37 0.88 -24.11 16.19
C HIS A 37 1.26 -22.84 15.46
N TYR A 38 0.43 -21.80 15.54
CA TYR A 38 0.72 -20.49 14.96
C TYR A 38 1.99 -19.88 15.57
N LYS A 39 2.16 -19.98 16.89
CA LYS A 39 3.38 -19.53 17.57
C LYS A 39 4.60 -20.37 17.19
N LEU A 40 4.44 -21.68 17.14
CA LEU A 40 5.52 -22.61 16.78
C LEU A 40 6.05 -22.34 15.37
N TYR A 41 5.18 -22.02 14.41
CA TYR A 41 5.58 -21.67 13.05
C TYR A 41 6.65 -20.56 13.02
N PHE A 42 6.52 -19.54 13.86
CA PHE A 42 7.49 -18.44 13.93
C PHE A 42 8.74 -18.77 14.75
N CYS A 43 8.74 -19.89 15.47
CA CYS A 43 9.90 -20.38 16.22
C CYS A 43 10.78 -21.33 15.40
N GLU A 44 10.21 -21.95 14.37
CA GLU A 44 10.94 -22.90 13.53
C GLU A 44 11.91 -22.16 12.60
N VAL A 45 13.11 -22.71 12.46
CA VAL A 45 14.14 -22.21 11.56
C VAL A 45 14.01 -22.97 10.25
N ASP A 46 13.97 -22.27 9.11
CA ASP A 46 13.92 -22.93 7.81
C ASP A 46 15.21 -23.74 7.53
N GLY A 47 15.16 -24.59 6.50
CA GLY A 47 16.29 -25.44 6.12
C GLY A 47 17.58 -24.65 5.76
N ASN A 48 17.50 -23.33 5.61
CA ASN A 48 18.61 -22.41 5.35
C ASN A 48 19.09 -21.68 6.61
N GLY A 49 18.55 -22.02 7.79
CA GLY A 49 18.91 -21.37 9.04
C GLY A 49 18.27 -20.00 9.27
N LYS A 50 17.31 -19.61 8.43
CA LYS A 50 16.60 -18.33 8.57
C LYS A 50 15.33 -18.50 9.38
N LYS A 51 15.22 -17.71 10.44
CA LYS A 51 14.02 -17.67 11.28
C LYS A 51 12.97 -16.77 10.61
N PRO A 52 11.68 -17.18 10.52
CA PRO A 52 10.61 -16.30 10.07
C PRO A 52 10.53 -15.02 10.91
N ILE A 53 10.11 -13.93 10.28
CA ILE A 53 9.73 -12.71 11.00
C ILE A 53 8.52 -13.07 11.87
N GLY A 54 8.50 -12.63 13.11
CA GLY A 54 7.43 -12.95 14.05
C GLY A 54 6.03 -12.52 13.59
N PRO A 55 4.98 -12.89 14.33
CA PRO A 55 3.62 -12.45 14.02
C PRO A 55 3.51 -10.92 14.00
N PRO A 56 2.57 -10.34 13.25
CA PRO A 56 2.37 -8.90 13.20
C PRO A 56 2.07 -8.33 14.57
N ASN A 57 2.78 -7.30 14.98
CA ASN A 57 2.55 -6.58 16.23
C ASN A 57 1.68 -5.32 15.99
N TYR A 58 1.32 -4.62 17.07
CA TYR A 58 0.53 -3.40 17.00
C TYR A 58 1.13 -2.34 16.07
N LEU A 59 2.45 -2.14 16.13
CA LEU A 59 3.13 -1.15 15.27
C LEU A 59 3.07 -1.54 13.79
N ASP A 60 3.18 -2.84 13.50
CA ASP A 60 3.04 -3.34 12.12
C ASP A 60 1.65 -3.01 11.56
N TRP A 61 0.58 -3.20 12.35
CA TRP A 61 -0.77 -2.86 11.95
C TRP A 61 -0.99 -1.35 11.74
N GLU A 62 -0.37 -0.51 12.56
CA GLU A 62 -0.42 0.96 12.34
C GLU A 62 0.30 1.35 11.04
N ASN A 63 1.47 0.77 10.78
CA ASN A 63 2.18 0.98 9.52
C ASN A 63 1.37 0.51 8.31
N VAL A 64 0.71 -0.65 8.40
CA VAL A 64 -0.17 -1.17 7.34
C VAL A 64 -1.34 -0.21 7.08
N LYS A 65 -1.98 0.33 8.12
CA LYS A 65 -3.06 1.32 7.95
C LYS A 65 -2.59 2.55 7.17
N THR A 66 -1.42 3.06 7.52
CA THR A 66 -0.80 4.20 6.84
C THR A 66 -0.49 3.87 5.38
N PHE A 67 0.06 2.70 5.14
CA PHE A 67 0.43 2.23 3.80
C PHE A 67 -0.81 2.03 2.91
N VAL A 68 -1.87 1.45 3.44
CA VAL A 68 -3.14 1.25 2.74
C VAL A 68 -3.79 2.58 2.36
N LYS A 69 -3.76 3.58 3.23
CA LYS A 69 -4.24 4.93 2.89
C LYS A 69 -3.47 5.54 1.72
N PHE A 70 -2.15 5.39 1.71
CA PHE A 70 -1.29 5.90 0.65
C PHE A 70 -1.53 5.18 -0.68
N LEU A 71 -1.53 3.85 -0.68
CA LEU A 71 -1.75 3.05 -1.88
C LEU A 71 -3.18 3.19 -2.42
N GLY A 72 -4.17 3.44 -1.55
CA GLY A 72 -5.56 3.64 -1.92
C GLY A 72 -5.76 4.76 -2.94
N ILE A 73 -4.97 5.84 -2.84
CA ILE A 73 -4.98 6.97 -3.78
C ILE A 73 -4.74 6.47 -5.21
N PHE A 74 -3.71 5.67 -5.40
CA PHE A 74 -3.33 5.15 -6.71
C PHE A 74 -4.27 4.04 -7.18
N TYR A 75 -4.78 3.22 -6.27
CA TYR A 75 -5.73 2.17 -6.59
C TYR A 75 -7.04 2.73 -7.14
N GLU A 76 -7.60 3.77 -6.54
CA GLU A 76 -8.81 4.43 -7.02
C GLU A 76 -8.62 5.03 -8.42
N VAL A 77 -7.48 5.67 -8.67
CA VAL A 77 -7.14 6.20 -10.00
C VAL A 77 -7.05 5.07 -11.02
N THR A 78 -6.41 3.96 -10.66
CA THR A 78 -6.32 2.78 -11.52
C THR A 78 -7.69 2.25 -11.90
N LEU A 79 -8.62 2.17 -10.95
CA LEU A 79 -10.00 1.73 -11.22
C LEU A 79 -10.73 2.69 -12.18
N ARG A 80 -10.54 4.00 -12.03
CA ARG A 80 -11.15 4.99 -12.94
C ARG A 80 -10.63 4.84 -14.37
N PHE A 81 -9.32 4.60 -14.55
CA PHE A 81 -8.74 4.35 -15.87
C PHE A 81 -9.26 3.06 -16.50
N PHE A 82 -9.30 1.96 -15.75
CA PHE A 82 -9.79 0.68 -16.28
C PHE A 82 -11.31 0.63 -16.46
N GLY A 83 -12.06 1.42 -15.71
CA GLY A 83 -13.52 1.53 -15.83
C GLY A 83 -13.97 2.42 -16.99
N SER A 84 -13.07 3.21 -17.59
CA SER A 84 -13.38 4.08 -18.72
C SER A 84 -13.12 3.36 -20.04
N LEU A 85 -14.15 3.30 -20.90
CA LEU A 85 -14.03 2.77 -22.26
C LEU A 85 -13.11 3.62 -23.15
N PHE A 86 -12.95 4.91 -22.82
CA PHE A 86 -12.12 5.86 -23.55
C PHE A 86 -11.36 6.75 -22.57
N VAL A 87 -10.07 6.46 -22.39
CA VAL A 87 -9.18 7.34 -21.66
C VAL A 87 -8.73 8.45 -22.59
N THR A 88 -9.26 9.66 -22.41
CA THR A 88 -8.81 10.85 -23.12
C THR A 88 -7.63 11.51 -22.41
N SER A 89 -6.85 12.30 -23.15
CA SER A 89 -5.77 13.10 -22.56
C SER A 89 -6.26 13.99 -21.41
N ASN A 90 -7.46 14.56 -21.54
CA ASN A 90 -8.07 15.37 -20.49
C ASN A 90 -8.32 14.58 -19.20
N THR A 91 -8.84 13.36 -19.32
CA THR A 91 -9.06 12.48 -18.17
C THR A 91 -7.74 12.16 -17.48
N TYR A 92 -6.70 11.87 -18.24
CA TYR A 92 -5.37 11.60 -17.73
C TYR A 92 -4.82 12.80 -16.93
N PHE A 93 -4.91 14.03 -17.47
CA PHE A 93 -4.46 15.23 -16.77
C PHE A 93 -5.26 15.50 -15.49
N HIS A 94 -6.57 15.32 -15.51
CA HIS A 94 -7.41 15.48 -14.32
C HIS A 94 -7.01 14.52 -13.21
N GLU A 95 -6.75 13.27 -13.54
CA GLU A 95 -6.32 12.27 -12.55
C GLU A 95 -4.92 12.57 -12.00
N LEU A 96 -3.99 13.02 -12.84
CA LEU A 96 -2.66 13.45 -12.37
C LEU A 96 -2.75 14.63 -11.40
N ILE A 97 -3.56 15.65 -11.69
CA ILE A 97 -3.78 16.79 -10.81
C ILE A 97 -4.41 16.33 -9.50
N SER A 98 -5.40 15.45 -9.57
CA SER A 98 -6.04 14.89 -8.37
C SER A 98 -5.05 14.14 -7.47
N ILE A 99 -4.16 13.34 -8.05
CA ILE A 99 -3.09 12.65 -7.30
C ILE A 99 -2.15 13.68 -6.68
N GLU A 100 -1.73 14.69 -7.44
CA GLU A 100 -0.83 15.73 -6.95
C GLU A 100 -1.43 16.48 -5.76
N ASP A 101 -2.71 16.87 -5.84
CA ASP A 101 -3.42 17.54 -4.76
C ASP A 101 -3.51 16.67 -3.50
N GLN A 102 -3.83 15.38 -3.65
CA GLN A 102 -3.88 14.46 -2.53
C GLN A 102 -2.50 14.24 -1.89
N LEU A 103 -1.45 14.10 -2.70
CA LEU A 103 -0.08 14.01 -2.19
C LEU A 103 0.35 15.29 -1.48
N GLN A 104 -0.05 16.46 -2.01
CA GLN A 104 0.23 17.75 -1.35
C GLN A 104 -0.47 17.86 0.00
N GLN A 105 -1.71 17.41 0.10
CA GLN A 105 -2.43 17.33 1.38
C GLN A 105 -1.70 16.45 2.38
N LEU A 106 -1.24 15.27 1.96
CA LEU A 106 -0.49 14.36 2.82
C LEU A 106 0.86 14.94 3.28
N CYS A 107 1.52 15.75 2.44
CA CYS A 107 2.75 16.44 2.81
C CYS A 107 2.51 17.51 3.89
N ASN A 108 1.32 18.12 3.92
CA ASN A 108 0.99 19.24 4.80
C ASN A 108 0.29 18.81 6.10
N VAL A 109 -0.14 17.56 6.21
CA VAL A 109 -0.77 17.07 7.43
C VAL A 109 0.27 16.86 8.52
N ASP A 110 0.08 17.51 9.66
CA ASP A 110 0.85 17.29 10.90
C ASP A 110 0.44 15.96 11.54
N GLY A 111 0.87 14.88 10.92
CA GLY A 111 0.50 13.54 11.34
C GLY A 111 1.69 12.60 11.33
N ASP A 112 1.59 11.55 10.54
CA ASP A 112 2.58 10.50 10.44
C ASP A 112 3.79 10.93 9.58
N PRO A 113 5.01 11.04 10.17
CA PRO A 113 6.22 11.41 9.41
C PRO A 113 6.54 10.44 8.29
N PHE A 114 6.19 9.16 8.46
CA PHE A 114 6.43 8.12 7.46
C PHE A 114 5.57 8.36 6.21
N LEU A 115 4.29 8.65 6.40
CA LEU A 115 3.35 8.98 5.31
C LEU A 115 3.78 10.24 4.57
N ARG A 116 4.22 11.26 5.32
CA ARG A 116 4.76 12.50 4.74
C ARG A 116 5.97 12.23 3.86
N ASN A 117 6.94 11.46 4.34
CA ASN A 117 8.14 11.13 3.57
C ASN A 117 7.80 10.36 2.29
N MET A 118 6.90 9.38 2.34
CA MET A 118 6.43 8.67 1.16
C MET A 118 5.78 9.62 0.14
N ALA A 119 4.93 10.52 0.59
CA ALA A 119 4.25 11.49 -0.27
C ALA A 119 5.26 12.45 -0.94
N VAL A 120 6.25 12.94 -0.20
CA VAL A 120 7.32 13.80 -0.74
C VAL A 120 8.13 13.08 -1.80
N GLU A 121 8.56 11.85 -1.55
CA GLU A 121 9.35 11.08 -2.51
C GLU A 121 8.55 10.73 -3.77
N MET A 122 7.27 10.39 -3.62
CA MET A 122 6.41 10.13 -4.77
C MET A 122 6.19 11.40 -5.59
N LYS A 123 5.98 12.56 -4.95
CA LYS A 123 5.83 13.85 -5.63
C LYS A 123 7.08 14.21 -6.44
N LYS A 124 8.27 14.01 -5.88
CA LYS A 124 9.54 14.21 -6.60
C LYS A 124 9.61 13.34 -7.87
N LYS A 125 9.23 12.08 -7.77
CA LYS A 125 9.20 11.17 -8.92
C LYS A 125 8.19 11.59 -9.98
N MET A 126 7.00 12.02 -9.59
CA MET A 126 5.98 12.52 -10.53
C MET A 126 6.48 13.76 -11.29
N ILE A 127 7.11 14.70 -10.62
CA ILE A 127 7.69 15.90 -11.26
C ILE A 127 8.79 15.50 -12.25
N SER A 128 9.65 14.57 -11.87
CA SER A 128 10.72 14.06 -12.75
C SER A 128 10.15 13.41 -14.04
N ILE A 129 9.12 12.60 -13.91
CA ILE A 129 8.45 11.95 -15.06
C ILE A 129 7.74 13.00 -15.94
N GLY A 130 7.04 13.95 -15.33
CA GLY A 130 6.38 15.03 -16.05
C GLY A 130 7.37 15.92 -16.81
N SER A 131 8.53 16.20 -16.24
CA SER A 131 9.59 16.97 -16.91
C SER A 131 10.18 16.23 -18.11
N ILE A 132 10.33 14.92 -18.04
CA ILE A 132 10.80 14.09 -19.14
C ILE A 132 9.76 14.11 -20.29
N GLN A 133 8.48 14.06 -19.97
CA GLN A 133 7.42 14.04 -20.97
C GLN A 133 7.28 15.37 -21.73
N ILE A 134 7.54 16.51 -21.08
CA ILE A 134 7.57 17.83 -21.71
C ILE A 134 8.77 17.97 -22.67
N ILE A 135 9.89 17.33 -22.39
CA ILE A 135 11.09 17.36 -23.24
C ILE A 135 10.94 16.47 -24.47
N LEU A 136 10.09 15.43 -24.41
CA LEU A 136 9.86 14.49 -25.51
C LEU A 136 8.70 14.89 -26.44
N THR A 137 8.00 15.94 -26.12
CA THR A 137 6.94 16.54 -26.98
C THR A 137 7.43 17.80 -27.65
#